data_c1122a10a00f0cec59f4a9fa83c63c9f
#
_entry.id   c1122a10a00f0cec59f4a9fa83c63c9f
#
_cell.length_a   1.000
_cell.length_b   1.000
_cell.length_c   1.000
_cell.angle_alpha   90.00
_cell.angle_beta   90.00
_cell.angle_gamma   90.00
#
_symmetry.space_group_name_H-M   'P 1'
#
loop_
_entity.id
_entity.type
_entity.pdbx_description
1 polymer ?
#
loop_
_entity_poly.entity_id
_entity_poly.type
_entity_poly.pdbx_seq_one_letter_code
_entity_poly.pdbx_strand_id
1 'polypeptide(L)'
;MPRISKAITTWFITLVISALFVGSSSAATQPFGLRCRTKIIRDGVVNYENRSYDYNFLVQVISDNEGYKSEALRYGKPFITAQPQERYTIILHNPLPVRVAVNLTIDGINSISGQPCRPNEGSKWIIEPYSFVSIRGWQVNGQDSRRFYFTSKDDSYASWRSNSWGRDLSVNCGVIGAAYFWSKTDLENYFEQNPVYEYTRRPGPFNNLFGLRKDATGGASSPACQEGSLDKKEKAGTGMGERETNPVEMVQFRYDTGMYKPHQAVIIYYDFAQAPPVPQPFLGMNFAPEIPD
;
A
#
# COMPACT_ATOMS: atom_id res chain seq x y z
N MET A 1 -27.44 -16.48 3.72
CA MET A 1 -26.44 -15.67 4.43
C MET A 1 -25.39 -15.25 3.41
N PRO A 2 -25.20 -13.97 3.14
CA PRO A 2 -24.29 -13.50 2.09
C PRO A 2 -22.81 -13.63 2.51
N ARG A 3 -21.97 -14.10 1.62
CA ARG A 3 -20.52 -14.28 1.80
C ARG A 3 -19.74 -13.08 1.28
N ILE A 4 -18.64 -12.65 1.92
CA ILE A 4 -17.71 -11.69 1.34
C ILE A 4 -16.68 -12.45 0.50
N SER A 5 -17.01 -12.73 -0.72
CA SER A 5 -16.11 -13.23 -1.74
C SER A 5 -16.59 -12.69 -3.08
N LYS A 6 -15.74 -12.03 -3.84
CA LYS A 6 -16.00 -11.77 -5.25
C LYS A 6 -15.55 -12.99 -6.04
N ALA A 7 -16.48 -13.83 -6.45
CA ALA A 7 -16.27 -14.63 -7.62
C ALA A 7 -16.32 -13.69 -8.83
N ILE A 8 -15.19 -13.26 -9.31
CA ILE A 8 -15.09 -12.58 -10.61
C ILE A 8 -15.22 -13.67 -11.65
N THR A 9 -16.35 -13.69 -12.35
CA THR A 9 -16.52 -14.43 -13.60
C THR A 9 -15.55 -13.82 -14.60
N THR A 10 -14.36 -14.43 -14.69
CA THR A 10 -13.29 -14.07 -15.61
C THR A 10 -13.61 -14.65 -16.96
N TRP A 11 -14.22 -13.87 -17.85
CA TRP A 11 -14.12 -14.08 -19.27
C TRP A 11 -13.75 -12.76 -19.95
N PHE A 12 -12.60 -12.79 -20.67
CA PHE A 12 -12.01 -11.72 -21.48
C PHE A 12 -11.32 -10.57 -20.71
N ILE A 13 -10.09 -10.76 -20.34
CA ILE A 13 -8.94 -9.89 -20.63
C ILE A 13 -7.67 -10.72 -20.31
N THR A 14 -7.42 -11.70 -21.16
CA THR A 14 -6.10 -12.35 -21.28
C THR A 14 -5.52 -11.85 -22.58
N LEU A 15 -5.05 -10.66 -22.61
CA LEU A 15 -3.98 -10.18 -23.50
C LEU A 15 -3.76 -8.69 -23.25
N VAL A 16 -2.49 -8.33 -23.05
CA VAL A 16 -1.95 -6.95 -22.97
C VAL A 16 -1.58 -6.47 -21.57
N ILE A 17 -1.06 -7.31 -20.67
CA ILE A 17 -0.16 -6.78 -19.62
C ILE A 17 1.06 -7.69 -19.48
N SER A 18 1.73 -7.95 -20.60
CA SER A 18 3.07 -8.57 -20.64
C SER A 18 4.12 -7.63 -21.20
N ALA A 19 3.99 -6.32 -20.99
CA ALA A 19 5.05 -5.40 -21.35
C ALA A 19 4.98 -4.20 -20.40
N LEU A 20 6.12 -3.92 -19.76
CA LEU A 20 6.40 -2.75 -18.94
C LEU A 20 6.10 -2.85 -17.44
N PHE A 21 6.45 -3.95 -16.77
CA PHE A 21 6.99 -3.83 -15.43
C PHE A 21 8.48 -3.45 -15.53
N VAL A 22 8.77 -2.26 -16.04
CA VAL A 22 10.04 -1.58 -15.71
C VAL A 22 9.89 -1.18 -14.24
N GLY A 23 10.70 -1.82 -13.40
CA GLY A 23 10.65 -1.69 -11.96
C GLY A 23 10.76 -0.25 -11.46
N SER A 24 9.65 0.39 -11.27
CA SER A 24 9.51 1.45 -10.29
C SER A 24 9.39 0.74 -8.95
N SER A 25 10.49 0.57 -8.25
CA SER A 25 10.44 0.14 -6.85
C SER A 25 9.63 1.20 -6.11
N SER A 26 8.37 0.88 -5.80
CA SER A 26 7.55 1.70 -4.92
C SER A 26 8.33 1.88 -3.61
N ALA A 27 8.66 3.12 -3.28
CA ALA A 27 9.47 3.44 -2.10
C ALA A 27 8.77 3.12 -0.78
N ALA A 28 7.49 2.73 -0.84
CA ALA A 28 6.62 2.49 0.31
C ALA A 28 6.70 1.10 0.90
N THR A 29 7.16 0.11 0.16
CA THR A 29 7.12 -1.27 0.61
C THR A 29 8.52 -1.85 0.76
N GLN A 30 9.04 -1.78 1.99
CA GLN A 30 10.13 -2.63 2.39
C GLN A 30 9.66 -4.08 2.36
N PRO A 31 10.43 -5.01 1.77
CA PRO A 31 10.10 -6.42 1.82
C PRO A 31 9.89 -6.87 3.27
N PHE A 32 8.79 -7.54 3.53
CA PHE A 32 8.52 -8.14 4.82
C PHE A 32 9.17 -9.51 4.88
N GLY A 33 10.26 -9.62 5.66
CA GLY A 33 10.96 -10.88 5.88
C GLY A 33 10.19 -11.78 6.84
N LEU A 34 9.73 -12.92 6.36
CA LEU A 34 9.01 -13.92 7.14
C LEU A 34 9.84 -15.20 7.27
N ARG A 35 10.07 -15.65 8.50
CA ARG A 35 10.73 -16.94 8.76
C ARG A 35 9.68 -18.02 8.95
N CYS A 36 9.76 -19.07 8.12
CA CYS A 36 8.89 -20.23 8.19
C CYS A 36 9.70 -21.51 8.23
N ARG A 37 9.23 -22.48 9.01
CA ARG A 37 9.74 -23.85 8.95
C ARG A 37 9.33 -24.44 7.61
N THR A 38 10.29 -24.86 6.82
CA THR A 38 10.06 -25.31 5.44
C THR A 38 10.60 -26.72 5.30
N LYS A 39 9.79 -27.62 4.74
CA LYS A 39 10.22 -28.96 4.35
C LYS A 39 11.06 -28.87 3.08
N ILE A 40 12.26 -29.40 3.14
CA ILE A 40 13.22 -29.38 2.04
C ILE A 40 13.57 -30.81 1.68
N ILE A 41 13.55 -31.11 0.41
CA ILE A 41 13.96 -32.42 -0.13
C ILE A 41 15.23 -32.20 -0.94
N ARG A 42 16.36 -32.74 -0.42
CA ARG A 42 17.68 -32.75 -1.11
C ARG A 42 18.06 -34.18 -1.38
N ASP A 43 18.30 -34.52 -2.65
CA ASP A 43 18.70 -35.86 -3.08
C ASP A 43 17.85 -37.01 -2.45
N GLY A 44 16.54 -36.76 -2.32
CA GLY A 44 15.59 -37.71 -1.71
C GLY A 44 15.55 -37.71 -0.18
N VAL A 45 16.39 -36.92 0.49
CA VAL A 45 16.40 -36.81 1.95
C VAL A 45 15.52 -35.62 2.37
N VAL A 46 14.60 -35.89 3.30
CA VAL A 46 13.69 -34.87 3.86
C VAL A 46 14.38 -34.18 5.04
N ASN A 47 14.47 -32.86 4.96
CA ASN A 47 14.97 -31.98 6.01
C ASN A 47 13.93 -30.90 6.32
N TYR A 48 14.02 -30.29 7.52
CA TYR A 48 13.21 -29.13 7.90
C TYR A 48 14.18 -27.99 8.26
N GLU A 49 14.03 -26.88 7.57
CA GLU A 49 14.85 -25.68 7.80
C GLU A 49 13.96 -24.47 8.04
N ASN A 50 14.44 -23.55 8.89
CA ASN A 50 13.83 -22.22 8.99
C ASN A 50 14.36 -21.36 7.86
N ARG A 51 13.53 -21.06 6.86
CA ARG A 51 13.86 -20.18 5.73
C ARG A 51 13.25 -18.81 5.92
N SER A 52 13.96 -17.80 5.43
CA SER A 52 13.45 -16.46 5.30
C SER A 52 12.89 -16.27 3.90
N TYR A 53 11.68 -15.73 3.82
CA TYR A 53 11.00 -15.36 2.58
C TYR A 53 10.68 -13.88 2.64
N ASP A 54 10.98 -13.16 1.57
CA ASP A 54 10.67 -11.75 1.45
C ASP A 54 9.38 -11.57 0.66
N TYR A 55 8.39 -10.98 1.33
CA TYR A 55 7.07 -10.72 0.76
C TYR A 55 6.84 -9.22 0.61
N ASN A 56 6.30 -8.83 -0.52
CA ASN A 56 5.99 -7.44 -0.82
C ASN A 56 4.48 -7.19 -0.77
N PHE A 57 4.01 -6.65 0.35
CA PHE A 57 2.63 -6.23 0.51
C PHE A 57 2.43 -4.86 -0.14
N LEU A 58 1.80 -4.83 -1.30
CA LEU A 58 1.58 -3.60 -2.05
C LEU A 58 0.20 -3.02 -1.73
N VAL A 59 0.20 -1.72 -1.49
CA VAL A 59 -1.00 -0.89 -1.49
C VAL A 59 -0.82 0.13 -2.61
N GLN A 60 -1.71 0.13 -3.58
CA GLN A 60 -1.62 1.02 -4.74
C GLN A 60 -2.85 1.91 -4.80
N VAL A 61 -2.65 3.17 -5.11
CA VAL A 61 -3.73 4.13 -5.36
C VAL A 61 -3.80 4.41 -6.86
N ILE A 62 -4.94 4.13 -7.44
CA ILE A 62 -5.20 4.30 -8.88
C ILE A 62 -6.21 5.42 -9.04
N SER A 63 -5.80 6.48 -9.68
CA SER A 63 -6.69 7.56 -10.13
C SER A 63 -7.53 7.10 -11.32
N ASP A 64 -8.79 7.51 -11.37
CA ASP A 64 -9.64 7.25 -12.54
C ASP A 64 -9.16 8.06 -13.76
N ASN A 65 -8.48 9.20 -13.55
CA ASN A 65 -8.03 10.10 -14.59
C ASN A 65 -6.57 9.87 -15.01
N GLU A 66 -5.68 9.66 -14.02
CA GLU A 66 -4.22 9.64 -14.23
C GLU A 66 -3.64 8.22 -14.15
N GLY A 67 -4.44 7.22 -13.72
CA GLY A 67 -3.95 5.87 -13.50
C GLY A 67 -3.18 5.75 -12.20
N TYR A 68 -2.07 4.99 -12.19
CA TYR A 68 -1.28 4.75 -10.99
C TYR A 68 -0.68 6.03 -10.40
N LYS A 69 -0.97 6.30 -9.12
CA LYS A 69 -0.37 7.40 -8.38
C LYS A 69 1.01 6.98 -7.88
N SER A 70 2.05 7.58 -8.46
CA SER A 70 3.42 7.31 -8.03
C SER A 70 3.68 7.85 -6.63
N GLU A 71 4.38 7.05 -5.83
CA GLU A 71 4.78 7.43 -4.49
C GLU A 71 6.13 8.16 -4.50
N ALA A 72 6.23 9.21 -3.72
CA ALA A 72 7.47 9.91 -3.43
C ALA A 72 7.78 9.82 -1.94
N LEU A 73 9.05 9.78 -1.57
CA LEU A 73 9.42 9.89 -0.16
C LEU A 73 9.44 11.36 0.27
N ARG A 74 8.64 11.69 1.28
CA ARG A 74 8.69 12.98 1.97
C ARG A 74 8.96 12.73 3.46
N TYR A 75 10.06 13.25 3.96
CA TYR A 75 10.50 12.99 5.35
C TYR A 75 10.57 11.49 5.70
N GLY A 76 11.05 10.67 4.75
CA GLY A 76 11.14 9.21 4.92
C GLY A 76 9.81 8.45 4.91
N LYS A 77 8.69 9.12 4.57
CA LYS A 77 7.36 8.52 4.49
C LYS A 77 6.89 8.47 3.03
N PRO A 78 6.20 7.38 2.61
CA PRO A 78 5.61 7.28 1.29
C PRO A 78 4.44 8.26 1.15
N PHE A 79 4.45 9.02 0.09
CA PHE A 79 3.54 10.12 -0.15
C PHE A 79 3.04 10.12 -1.58
N ILE A 80 1.75 10.28 -1.79
CA ILE A 80 1.15 10.50 -3.12
C ILE A 80 0.54 11.91 -3.21
N THR A 81 0.54 12.45 -4.41
CA THR A 81 -0.08 13.75 -4.68
C THR A 81 -1.53 13.54 -5.12
N ALA A 82 -2.46 14.12 -4.37
CA ALA A 82 -3.89 14.13 -4.66
C ALA A 82 -4.26 15.33 -5.54
N GLN A 83 -5.32 15.20 -6.34
CA GLN A 83 -5.97 16.30 -7.03
C GLN A 83 -7.39 16.50 -6.47
N PRO A 84 -7.86 17.74 -6.27
CA PRO A 84 -9.22 17.98 -5.81
C PRO A 84 -10.26 17.32 -6.73
N GLN A 85 -11.28 16.68 -6.15
CA GLN A 85 -12.38 15.99 -6.84
C GLN A 85 -11.95 14.76 -7.67
N GLU A 86 -10.69 14.36 -7.60
CA GLU A 86 -10.19 13.17 -8.29
C GLU A 86 -10.69 11.90 -7.62
N ARG A 87 -11.38 11.04 -8.39
CA ARG A 87 -11.81 9.72 -7.95
C ARG A 87 -10.65 8.75 -7.98
N TYR A 88 -10.64 7.83 -7.02
CA TYR A 88 -9.57 6.86 -6.94
C TYR A 88 -10.04 5.49 -6.43
N THR A 89 -9.20 4.51 -6.65
CA THR A 89 -9.37 3.11 -6.26
C THR A 89 -8.13 2.67 -5.48
N ILE A 90 -8.31 1.89 -4.44
CA ILE A 90 -7.21 1.27 -3.71
C ILE A 90 -7.11 -0.20 -4.09
N ILE A 91 -5.92 -0.63 -4.49
CA ILE A 91 -5.61 -2.03 -4.74
C ILE A 91 -4.75 -2.54 -3.58
N LEU A 92 -5.23 -3.61 -2.92
CA LEU A 92 -4.52 -4.31 -1.87
C LEU A 92 -4.05 -5.65 -2.39
N HIS A 93 -2.77 -5.94 -2.27
CA HIS A 93 -2.17 -7.18 -2.75
C HIS A 93 -1.83 -8.11 -1.59
N ASN A 94 -2.12 -9.40 -1.75
CA ASN A 94 -1.68 -10.48 -0.89
C ASN A 94 -0.57 -11.29 -1.56
N PRO A 95 0.70 -11.15 -1.15
CA PRO A 95 1.79 -11.92 -1.72
C PRO A 95 1.94 -13.31 -1.09
N LEU A 96 1.18 -13.62 -0.03
CA LEU A 96 1.30 -14.89 0.70
C LEU A 96 0.56 -16.04 0.00
N PRO A 97 1.00 -17.29 0.24
CA PRO A 97 0.31 -18.48 -0.23
C PRO A 97 -0.96 -18.83 0.56
N VAL A 98 -1.35 -18.00 1.50
CA VAL A 98 -2.54 -18.19 2.35
C VAL A 98 -3.41 -16.94 2.29
N ARG A 99 -4.68 -17.09 2.68
CA ARG A 99 -5.58 -15.94 2.79
C ARG A 99 -5.09 -14.94 3.81
N VAL A 100 -5.33 -13.66 3.54
CA VAL A 100 -5.09 -12.58 4.49
C VAL A 100 -6.36 -11.77 4.72
N ALA A 101 -6.52 -11.27 5.94
CA ALA A 101 -7.53 -10.29 6.30
C ALA A 101 -6.87 -8.91 6.38
N VAL A 102 -7.46 -7.91 5.75
CA VAL A 102 -6.92 -6.55 5.71
C VAL A 102 -7.92 -5.56 6.28
N ASN A 103 -7.51 -4.87 7.34
CA ASN A 103 -8.22 -3.68 7.79
C ASN A 103 -7.71 -2.48 6.99
N LEU A 104 -8.52 -2.01 6.04
CA LEU A 104 -8.25 -0.79 5.29
C LEU A 104 -8.93 0.38 5.98
N THR A 105 -8.12 1.38 6.35
CA THR A 105 -8.60 2.65 6.88
C THR A 105 -8.17 3.80 5.97
N ILE A 106 -9.05 4.75 5.78
CA ILE A 106 -8.79 5.99 5.08
C ILE A 106 -9.16 7.11 6.04
N ASP A 107 -8.27 8.04 6.26
CA ASP A 107 -8.45 9.12 7.24
C ASP A 107 -8.82 8.60 8.65
N GLY A 108 -8.30 7.42 9.01
CA GLY A 108 -8.58 6.76 10.29
C GLY A 108 -9.94 6.07 10.37
N ILE A 109 -10.72 6.02 9.29
CA ILE A 109 -12.04 5.40 9.21
C ILE A 109 -11.95 4.09 8.42
N ASN A 110 -12.51 3.01 8.97
CA ASN A 110 -12.58 1.72 8.29
C ASN A 110 -13.47 1.78 7.04
N SER A 111 -12.98 1.31 5.92
CA SER A 111 -13.64 1.41 4.61
C SER A 111 -14.90 0.56 4.47
N ILE A 112 -15.11 -0.43 5.36
CA ILE A 112 -16.30 -1.30 5.36
C ILE A 112 -17.36 -0.77 6.33
N SER A 113 -16.96 -0.51 7.59
CA SER A 113 -17.92 -0.14 8.63
C SER A 113 -18.21 1.35 8.69
N GLY A 114 -17.41 2.20 8.07
CA GLY A 114 -17.50 3.66 8.18
C GLY A 114 -17.24 4.17 9.60
N GLN A 115 -16.55 3.39 10.43
CA GLN A 115 -16.28 3.68 11.84
C GLN A 115 -14.78 3.89 12.07
N PRO A 116 -14.37 4.80 12.96
CA PRO A 116 -13.00 4.84 13.43
C PRO A 116 -12.70 3.56 14.21
N CYS A 117 -11.57 2.93 13.92
CA CYS A 117 -11.17 1.69 14.59
C CYS A 117 -9.65 1.58 14.73
N ARG A 118 -9.22 0.72 15.66
CA ARG A 118 -7.83 0.29 15.76
C ARG A 118 -7.53 -0.75 14.66
N PRO A 119 -6.26 -0.98 14.31
CA PRO A 119 -5.90 -1.95 13.25
C PRO A 119 -6.45 -3.35 13.48
N ASN A 120 -6.45 -3.85 14.70
CA ASN A 120 -6.95 -5.18 15.07
C ASN A 120 -8.49 -5.27 15.18
N GLU A 121 -9.15 -4.13 15.32
CA GLU A 121 -10.60 -3.99 15.38
C GLU A 121 -11.18 -3.75 13.98
N GLY A 122 -12.49 -3.63 13.89
CA GLY A 122 -13.16 -3.30 12.63
C GLY A 122 -13.25 -4.44 11.62
N SER A 123 -14.04 -4.20 10.61
CA SER A 123 -14.28 -5.13 9.50
C SER A 123 -13.05 -5.24 8.61
N LYS A 124 -12.84 -6.40 8.00
CA LYS A 124 -11.65 -6.69 7.19
C LYS A 124 -12.02 -7.24 5.83
N TRP A 125 -11.27 -6.84 4.82
CA TRP A 125 -11.30 -7.43 3.49
C TRP A 125 -10.51 -8.73 3.51
N ILE A 126 -11.06 -9.79 2.92
CA ILE A 126 -10.35 -11.05 2.76
C ILE A 126 -9.78 -11.13 1.35
N ILE A 127 -8.48 -11.41 1.25
CA ILE A 127 -7.76 -11.51 -0.01
C ILE A 127 -7.23 -12.94 -0.14
N GLU A 128 -7.58 -13.60 -1.23
CA GLU A 128 -7.15 -14.96 -1.54
C GLU A 128 -5.61 -15.02 -1.73
N PRO A 129 -5.01 -16.22 -1.63
CA PRO A 129 -3.57 -16.39 -1.86
C PRO A 129 -3.12 -15.82 -3.21
N TYR A 130 -1.96 -15.13 -3.21
CA TYR A 130 -1.34 -14.55 -4.42
C TYR A 130 -2.27 -13.68 -5.26
N SER A 131 -3.23 -13.02 -4.62
CA SER A 131 -4.29 -12.27 -5.27
C SER A 131 -4.33 -10.82 -4.80
N PHE A 132 -5.25 -10.06 -5.35
CA PHE A 132 -5.49 -8.68 -4.97
C PHE A 132 -6.99 -8.39 -4.89
N VAL A 133 -7.35 -7.33 -4.17
CA VAL A 133 -8.70 -6.78 -4.14
C VAL A 133 -8.66 -5.30 -4.51
N SER A 134 -9.65 -4.89 -5.31
CA SER A 134 -9.84 -3.51 -5.75
C SER A 134 -10.98 -2.89 -4.96
N ILE A 135 -10.70 -1.85 -4.20
CA ILE A 135 -11.67 -1.17 -3.32
C ILE A 135 -11.87 0.24 -3.84
N ARG A 136 -13.07 0.52 -4.33
CA ARG A 136 -13.41 1.75 -5.05
C ARG A 136 -14.10 2.80 -4.17
N GLY A 137 -14.55 2.43 -2.98
CA GLY A 137 -15.34 3.32 -2.15
C GLY A 137 -15.63 2.76 -0.76
N TRP A 138 -16.30 3.58 0.02
CA TRP A 138 -16.84 3.22 1.33
C TRP A 138 -17.97 2.22 1.17
N GLN A 139 -17.90 1.07 1.82
CA GLN A 139 -19.00 0.12 1.82
C GLN A 139 -20.17 0.67 2.66
N VAL A 140 -21.34 0.76 2.07
CA VAL A 140 -22.54 1.28 2.75
C VAL A 140 -23.38 0.14 3.33
N ASN A 141 -23.52 -0.93 2.56
CA ASN A 141 -24.26 -2.15 2.91
C ASN A 141 -23.70 -3.35 2.14
N GLY A 142 -24.36 -4.51 2.18
CA GLY A 142 -23.91 -5.71 1.47
C GLY A 142 -23.94 -5.63 -0.06
N GLN A 143 -24.48 -4.57 -0.66
CA GLN A 143 -24.69 -4.45 -2.10
C GLN A 143 -24.03 -3.20 -2.70
N ASP A 144 -23.84 -2.14 -1.92
CA ASP A 144 -23.48 -0.84 -2.44
C ASP A 144 -22.28 -0.24 -1.72
N SER A 145 -21.53 0.53 -2.47
CA SER A 145 -20.45 1.39 -1.98
C SER A 145 -20.64 2.83 -2.48
N ARG A 146 -19.91 3.76 -1.85
CA ARG A 146 -19.78 5.15 -2.26
C ARG A 146 -18.36 5.43 -2.67
N ARG A 147 -18.16 5.97 -3.88
CA ARG A 147 -16.85 6.24 -4.47
C ARG A 147 -15.94 7.04 -3.55
N PHE A 148 -14.66 6.70 -3.53
CA PHE A 148 -13.62 7.57 -2.97
C PHE A 148 -13.30 8.69 -3.95
N TYR A 149 -13.15 9.90 -3.42
CA TYR A 149 -12.54 11.02 -4.15
C TYR A 149 -11.77 11.91 -3.18
N PHE A 150 -10.72 12.54 -3.66
CA PHE A 150 -9.96 13.49 -2.85
C PHE A 150 -10.71 14.83 -2.75
N THR A 151 -10.77 15.35 -1.54
CA THR A 151 -11.43 16.61 -1.24
C THR A 151 -10.67 17.35 -0.14
N SER A 152 -11.12 18.57 0.21
CA SER A 152 -10.58 19.27 1.36
C SER A 152 -10.80 18.49 2.66
N LYS A 153 -9.96 18.76 3.65
CA LYS A 153 -10.14 18.19 5.00
C LYS A 153 -11.56 18.48 5.51
N ASP A 154 -12.04 19.70 5.33
CA ASP A 154 -13.32 20.16 5.89
C ASP A 154 -14.52 19.48 5.23
N ASP A 155 -14.43 19.17 3.93
CA ASP A 155 -15.45 18.43 3.17
C ASP A 155 -15.26 16.91 3.20
N SER A 156 -14.29 16.41 3.96
CA SER A 156 -14.00 14.98 4.04
C SER A 156 -15.08 14.21 4.81
N TYR A 157 -15.17 12.91 4.50
CA TYR A 157 -16.03 11.99 5.26
C TYR A 157 -15.65 11.95 6.74
N ALA A 158 -14.35 12.09 7.06
CA ALA A 158 -13.88 12.15 8.45
C ALA A 158 -14.40 13.39 9.19
N SER A 159 -14.39 14.56 8.55
CA SER A 159 -14.97 15.77 9.13
C SER A 159 -16.46 15.65 9.36
N TRP A 160 -17.20 15.13 8.38
CA TRP A 160 -18.63 14.88 8.52
C TRP A 160 -18.93 13.89 9.66
N ARG A 161 -18.17 12.81 9.79
CA ARG A 161 -18.32 11.82 10.87
C ARG A 161 -17.96 12.36 12.25
N SER A 162 -17.09 13.35 12.35
CA SER A 162 -16.67 13.99 13.61
C SER A 162 -17.89 14.46 14.42
N ASN A 163 -18.88 15.04 13.74
CA ASN A 163 -20.12 15.50 14.38
C ASN A 163 -20.91 14.38 15.06
N SER A 164 -20.91 13.18 14.47
CA SER A 164 -21.62 12.02 15.01
C SER A 164 -20.88 11.34 16.16
N TRP A 165 -19.55 11.56 16.26
CA TRP A 165 -18.69 10.89 17.23
C TRP A 165 -18.28 11.76 18.42
N GLY A 166 -18.65 13.05 18.40
CA GLY A 166 -18.30 13.99 19.46
C GLY A 166 -16.79 14.22 19.64
N ARG A 167 -16.01 13.88 18.63
CA ARG A 167 -14.56 14.14 18.56
C ARG A 167 -14.10 14.41 17.13
N ASP A 168 -13.06 15.21 16.98
CA ASP A 168 -12.49 15.51 15.67
C ASP A 168 -11.76 14.29 15.09
N LEU A 169 -12.33 13.66 14.07
CA LEU A 169 -11.73 12.56 13.32
C LEU A 169 -10.86 13.07 12.17
N SER A 170 -11.04 14.32 11.76
CA SER A 170 -10.34 14.94 10.63
C SER A 170 -8.83 15.17 10.88
N VAL A 171 -8.38 14.98 12.12
CA VAL A 171 -6.96 15.00 12.47
C VAL A 171 -6.16 13.93 11.71
N ASN A 172 -6.82 12.84 11.30
CA ASN A 172 -6.23 11.73 10.55
C ASN A 172 -6.34 11.90 9.03
N CYS A 173 -6.92 12.99 8.51
CA CYS A 173 -7.02 13.23 7.07
C CYS A 173 -5.64 13.20 6.41
N GLY A 174 -5.58 12.66 5.18
CA GLY A 174 -4.35 12.50 4.42
C GLY A 174 -3.59 11.20 4.70
N VAL A 175 -4.27 10.15 5.22
CA VAL A 175 -3.62 8.87 5.53
C VAL A 175 -4.46 7.70 5.04
N ILE A 176 -3.84 6.81 4.27
CA ILE A 176 -4.37 5.50 3.91
C ILE A 176 -3.56 4.46 4.66
N GLY A 177 -4.22 3.61 5.46
CA GLY A 177 -3.59 2.56 6.24
C GLY A 177 -4.17 1.19 5.93
N ALA A 178 -3.31 0.21 5.63
CA ALA A 178 -3.68 -1.19 5.44
C ALA A 178 -2.96 -2.05 6.46
N ALA A 179 -3.72 -2.72 7.34
CA ALA A 179 -3.20 -3.60 8.37
C ALA A 179 -3.55 -5.06 8.03
N TYR A 180 -2.54 -5.90 7.84
CA TYR A 180 -2.63 -7.27 7.35
C TYR A 180 -2.55 -8.28 8.49
N PHE A 181 -3.42 -9.29 8.44
CA PHE A 181 -3.53 -10.37 9.41
C PHE A 181 -3.68 -11.71 8.69
N TRP A 182 -3.01 -12.75 9.16
CA TRP A 182 -3.13 -14.12 8.64
C TRP A 182 -2.98 -15.14 9.74
N SER A 183 -3.24 -16.42 9.44
CA SER A 183 -2.96 -17.55 10.33
C SER A 183 -1.52 -18.01 10.09
N LYS A 184 -0.69 -17.96 11.12
CA LYS A 184 0.69 -18.50 11.06
C LYS A 184 0.67 -20.01 10.86
N THR A 185 -0.25 -20.68 11.54
CA THR A 185 -0.42 -22.14 11.42
C THR A 185 -0.74 -22.54 9.99
N ASP A 186 -1.65 -21.82 9.29
CA ASP A 186 -1.97 -22.13 7.90
C ASP A 186 -0.76 -21.90 6.98
N LEU A 187 0.03 -20.87 7.26
CA LEU A 187 1.24 -20.58 6.50
C LEU A 187 2.33 -21.65 6.74
N GLU A 188 2.52 -22.09 7.97
CA GLU A 188 3.46 -23.17 8.31
C GLU A 188 3.02 -24.48 7.66
N ASN A 189 1.74 -24.83 7.75
CA ASN A 189 1.16 -26.01 7.10
C ASN A 189 1.36 -25.97 5.58
N TYR A 190 1.21 -24.79 4.97
CA TYR A 190 1.47 -24.64 3.54
C TYR A 190 2.92 -25.01 3.19
N PHE A 191 3.91 -24.50 3.89
CA PHE A 191 5.33 -24.83 3.63
C PHE A 191 5.72 -26.26 3.98
N GLU A 192 5.01 -26.89 4.90
CA GLU A 192 5.18 -28.30 5.19
C GLU A 192 4.61 -29.20 4.09
N GLN A 193 3.46 -28.84 3.53
CA GLN A 193 2.80 -29.58 2.46
C GLN A 193 3.41 -29.30 1.08
N ASN A 194 4.05 -28.16 0.89
CA ASN A 194 4.66 -27.74 -0.37
C ASN A 194 6.19 -27.68 -0.23
N PRO A 195 6.88 -28.82 -0.26
CA PRO A 195 8.32 -28.88 -0.03
C PRO A 195 9.10 -28.19 -1.13
N VAL A 196 10.22 -27.60 -0.75
CA VAL A 196 11.20 -27.07 -1.69
C VAL A 196 12.14 -28.21 -2.11
N TYR A 197 12.23 -28.46 -3.40
CA TYR A 197 13.12 -29.46 -3.97
C TYR A 197 14.44 -28.77 -4.36
N GLU A 198 15.54 -29.19 -3.73
CA GLU A 198 16.89 -28.76 -4.07
C GLU A 198 17.67 -29.90 -4.67
N TYR A 199 18.11 -29.69 -5.90
CA TYR A 199 19.03 -30.64 -6.55
C TYR A 199 20.46 -30.14 -6.33
N THR A 200 21.28 -30.90 -5.64
CA THR A 200 22.72 -30.65 -5.62
C THR A 200 23.24 -30.94 -7.00
N ARG A 201 23.47 -29.93 -7.82
CA ARG A 201 24.31 -30.05 -8.97
C ARG A 201 25.72 -30.42 -8.46
N ARG A 202 26.19 -31.64 -8.74
CA ARG A 202 27.62 -31.94 -8.58
C ARG A 202 28.37 -30.87 -9.34
N PRO A 203 29.34 -30.18 -8.71
CA PRO A 203 30.13 -29.18 -9.43
C PRO A 203 30.82 -29.89 -10.61
N GLY A 204 30.38 -29.58 -11.80
CA GLY A 204 31.12 -29.98 -12.98
C GLY A 204 32.50 -29.30 -12.94
N PRO A 205 33.54 -29.90 -13.55
CA PRO A 205 34.93 -29.44 -13.44
C PRO A 205 35.20 -28.05 -14.10
N PHE A 206 34.19 -27.30 -14.51
CA PHE A 206 34.34 -26.05 -15.27
C PHE A 206 33.75 -24.80 -14.61
N ASN A 207 33.50 -24.74 -13.31
CA ASN A 207 32.87 -23.58 -12.70
C ASN A 207 33.82 -22.52 -12.11
N ASN A 208 35.05 -22.41 -12.60
CA ASN A 208 36.02 -21.39 -12.13
C ASN A 208 36.31 -20.28 -13.14
N LEU A 209 35.38 -19.92 -14.02
CA LEU A 209 35.73 -18.94 -15.05
C LEU A 209 34.77 -17.77 -15.21
N PHE A 210 34.18 -17.24 -14.18
CA PHE A 210 33.61 -15.88 -14.25
C PHE A 210 33.39 -15.31 -12.83
N GLY A 211 34.49 -14.77 -12.28
CA GLY A 211 34.39 -13.85 -11.15
C GLY A 211 33.92 -12.49 -11.62
N LEU A 212 32.67 -12.17 -11.42
CA LEU A 212 32.19 -10.80 -11.56
C LEU A 212 32.16 -10.14 -10.17
N ARG A 213 33.12 -9.29 -9.94
CA ARG A 213 33.14 -8.31 -8.85
C ARG A 213 31.96 -7.36 -9.03
N LYS A 214 31.15 -7.22 -7.99
CA LYS A 214 30.24 -6.09 -7.82
C LYS A 214 30.84 -5.17 -6.77
N ASP A 215 31.55 -4.17 -7.22
CA ASP A 215 31.83 -2.99 -6.43
C ASP A 215 31.08 -1.83 -7.09
N ALA A 216 30.05 -1.31 -6.41
CA ALA A 216 29.47 -0.02 -6.72
C ALA A 216 28.92 0.61 -5.44
N THR A 217 29.80 1.29 -4.72
CA THR A 217 29.42 2.29 -3.76
C THR A 217 29.20 3.61 -4.48
N GLY A 218 27.96 4.08 -4.52
CA GLY A 218 27.58 5.40 -5.00
C GLY A 218 26.76 6.11 -3.96
N GLY A 219 27.42 6.92 -3.15
CA GLY A 219 26.74 7.84 -2.23
C GLY A 219 26.14 9.01 -3.00
N ALA A 220 24.84 9.26 -2.82
CA ALA A 220 24.18 10.49 -3.23
C ALA A 220 23.77 11.26 -2.00
N SER A 221 24.40 12.41 -1.81
CA SER A 221 24.08 13.41 -0.79
C SER A 221 22.76 14.10 -1.13
N SER A 222 21.83 14.11 -0.18
CA SER A 222 20.58 14.87 -0.26
C SER A 222 20.81 16.35 0.04
N PRO A 223 20.20 17.26 -0.70
CA PRO A 223 20.19 18.69 -0.34
C PRO A 223 19.18 18.95 0.78
N ALA A 224 19.62 19.72 1.76
CA ALA A 224 18.79 20.22 2.86
C ALA A 224 17.72 21.18 2.33
N CYS A 225 16.45 20.93 2.64
CA CYS A 225 15.36 21.87 2.37
C CYS A 225 15.18 22.81 3.56
N GLN A 226 15.26 24.10 3.25
CA GLN A 226 14.94 25.20 4.17
C GLN A 226 13.43 25.28 4.43
N GLU A 227 13.09 25.54 5.68
CA GLU A 227 11.73 25.84 6.13
C GLU A 227 11.22 27.15 5.51
N GLY A 228 10.18 27.05 4.70
CA GLY A 228 9.44 28.20 4.17
C GLY A 228 8.10 28.37 4.89
N SER A 229 7.73 29.59 5.15
CA SER A 229 6.60 30.09 5.94
C SER A 229 5.27 29.36 5.75
N LEU A 230 4.56 29.23 6.89
CA LEU A 230 3.23 28.65 7.05
C LEU A 230 2.13 29.55 6.42
N ASP A 231 1.86 29.39 5.14
CA ASP A 231 0.54 29.67 4.62
C ASP A 231 -0.40 28.53 5.04
N LYS A 232 -1.62 28.89 5.46
CA LYS A 232 -2.66 27.93 5.84
C LYS A 232 -2.96 27.00 4.66
N LYS A 233 -2.24 25.88 4.57
CA LYS A 233 -2.44 24.89 3.52
C LYS A 233 -3.73 24.12 3.79
N GLU A 234 -4.60 24.13 2.81
CA GLU A 234 -5.76 23.27 2.78
C GLU A 234 -5.30 21.81 2.71
N LYS A 235 -5.52 21.09 3.80
CA LYS A 235 -5.13 19.68 3.90
C LYS A 235 -6.13 18.81 3.14
N ALA A 236 -5.65 17.82 2.41
CA ALA A 236 -6.49 16.87 1.71
C ALA A 236 -7.15 15.86 2.66
N GLY A 237 -8.33 15.41 2.28
CA GLY A 237 -9.10 14.33 2.89
C GLY A 237 -9.82 13.53 1.83
N THR A 238 -10.54 12.48 2.23
CA THR A 238 -11.34 11.64 1.33
C THR A 238 -12.82 11.88 1.55
N GLY A 239 -13.54 12.18 0.48
CA GLY A 239 -14.98 12.36 0.45
C GLY A 239 -15.75 11.06 0.18
N MET A 240 -17.07 11.18 0.21
CA MET A 240 -18.04 10.13 -0.09
C MET A 240 -18.82 10.51 -1.35
N GLY A 241 -18.44 9.92 -2.48
CA GLY A 241 -18.97 10.22 -3.81
C GLY A 241 -20.28 9.53 -4.14
N GLU A 242 -20.48 9.27 -5.42
CA GLU A 242 -21.67 8.60 -5.96
C GLU A 242 -21.76 7.15 -5.48
N ARG A 243 -22.99 6.64 -5.50
CA ARG A 243 -23.30 5.25 -5.18
C ARG A 243 -22.95 4.35 -6.35
N GLU A 244 -22.29 3.25 -6.05
CA GLU A 244 -21.99 2.18 -6.99
C GLU A 244 -22.42 0.84 -6.43
N THR A 245 -22.86 -0.07 -7.29
CA THR A 245 -23.14 -1.45 -6.89
C THR A 245 -21.81 -2.17 -6.67
N ASN A 246 -21.63 -2.65 -5.44
CA ASN A 246 -20.44 -3.39 -5.03
C ASN A 246 -20.84 -4.49 -4.04
N PRO A 247 -21.37 -5.63 -4.54
CA PRO A 247 -21.83 -6.71 -3.67
C PRO A 247 -20.65 -7.33 -2.91
N VAL A 248 -20.83 -7.46 -1.60
CA VAL A 248 -19.86 -8.06 -0.70
C VAL A 248 -20.52 -9.16 0.13
N GLU A 249 -19.77 -10.22 0.40
CA GLU A 249 -20.23 -11.36 1.18
C GLU A 249 -19.48 -11.45 2.50
N MET A 250 -20.18 -11.68 3.62
CA MET A 250 -19.55 -11.90 4.93
C MET A 250 -19.09 -13.35 5.06
N VAL A 251 -17.80 -13.54 5.31
CA VAL A 251 -17.19 -14.84 5.57
C VAL A 251 -16.54 -14.87 6.95
N GLN A 252 -16.55 -16.05 7.59
CA GLN A 252 -15.74 -16.26 8.79
C GLN A 252 -14.31 -16.56 8.36
N PHE A 253 -13.37 -15.85 8.96
CA PHE A 253 -11.95 -16.02 8.72
C PHE A 253 -11.20 -16.09 10.05
N ARG A 254 -10.29 -17.07 10.18
CA ARG A 254 -9.42 -17.22 11.35
C ARG A 254 -8.05 -16.63 11.05
N TYR A 255 -7.56 -15.82 11.95
CA TYR A 255 -6.20 -15.30 11.97
C TYR A 255 -5.72 -15.22 13.42
N ASP A 256 -4.42 -15.05 13.63
CA ASP A 256 -3.86 -14.99 14.98
C ASP A 256 -4.30 -13.72 15.69
N THR A 257 -5.21 -13.87 16.64
CA THR A 257 -5.82 -12.76 17.39
C THR A 257 -5.04 -12.34 18.63
N GLY A 258 -4.04 -13.13 19.04
CA GLY A 258 -3.24 -12.87 20.25
C GLY A 258 -2.33 -11.63 20.18
N MET A 259 -2.26 -10.97 19.04
CA MET A 259 -1.46 -9.76 18.85
C MET A 259 -2.39 -8.55 18.65
N TYR A 260 -2.28 -7.58 19.53
CA TYR A 260 -2.90 -6.26 19.34
C TYR A 260 -2.35 -5.50 18.11
N LYS A 261 -1.30 -6.04 17.48
CA LYS A 261 -0.61 -5.47 16.32
C LYS A 261 -0.87 -6.31 15.08
N PRO A 262 -1.02 -5.71 13.91
CA PRO A 262 -1.04 -6.44 12.64
C PRO A 262 0.30 -7.16 12.41
N HIS A 263 0.27 -8.24 11.62
CA HIS A 263 1.49 -8.92 11.18
C HIS A 263 2.31 -8.02 10.26
N GLN A 264 1.64 -7.26 9.40
CA GLN A 264 2.24 -6.24 8.55
C GLN A 264 1.30 -5.05 8.44
N ALA A 265 1.87 -3.85 8.28
CA ALA A 265 1.12 -2.63 8.00
C ALA A 265 1.81 -1.83 6.90
N VAL A 266 1.01 -1.27 6.01
CA VAL A 266 1.44 -0.33 4.97
C VAL A 266 0.67 0.97 5.18
N ILE A 267 1.38 2.08 5.21
CA ILE A 267 0.80 3.41 5.40
C ILE A 267 1.27 4.30 4.25
N ILE A 268 0.33 4.92 3.56
CA ILE A 268 0.57 5.91 2.51
C ILE A 268 -0.01 7.23 2.97
N TYR A 269 0.75 8.28 2.85
CA TYR A 269 0.28 9.65 3.09
C TYR A 269 -0.14 10.29 1.78
N TYR A 270 -1.10 11.19 1.83
CA TYR A 270 -1.50 11.97 0.68
C TYR A 270 -1.86 13.40 1.05
N ASP A 271 -1.66 14.31 0.12
CA ASP A 271 -2.06 15.72 0.24
C ASP A 271 -2.15 16.32 -1.16
N PHE A 272 -2.72 17.49 -1.27
CA PHE A 272 -2.77 18.21 -2.53
C PHE A 272 -1.37 18.62 -3.00
N ALA A 273 -1.22 18.76 -4.32
CA ALA A 273 -0.01 19.28 -4.90
C ALA A 273 0.29 20.66 -4.30
N GLN A 274 1.48 20.83 -3.78
CA GLN A 274 1.93 22.16 -3.40
C GLN A 274 2.20 22.94 -4.69
N ALA A 275 1.64 24.13 -4.83
CA ALA A 275 2.11 25.06 -5.85
C ALA A 275 3.64 25.16 -5.70
N PRO A 276 4.41 25.08 -6.79
CA PRO A 276 5.84 25.31 -6.71
C PRO A 276 6.05 26.67 -6.03
N PRO A 277 7.06 26.81 -5.15
CA PRO A 277 7.34 28.09 -4.54
C PRO A 277 7.47 29.10 -5.67
N VAL A 278 6.68 30.16 -5.60
CA VAL A 278 6.81 31.28 -6.55
C VAL A 278 8.27 31.70 -6.47
N PRO A 279 9.03 31.70 -7.58
CA PRO A 279 10.40 32.16 -7.54
C PRO A 279 10.38 33.57 -6.95
N GLN A 280 10.95 33.73 -5.75
CA GLN A 280 11.09 35.05 -5.16
C GLN A 280 11.93 35.84 -6.16
N PRO A 281 11.46 36.98 -6.64
CA PRO A 281 12.32 37.84 -7.44
C PRO A 281 13.58 38.08 -6.63
N PHE A 282 14.74 37.87 -7.25
CA PHE A 282 16.03 38.06 -6.61
C PHE A 282 16.10 39.52 -6.11
N LEU A 283 15.66 39.75 -4.87
CA LEU A 283 15.86 41.03 -4.19
C LEU A 283 17.33 41.04 -3.75
N GLY A 284 18.18 41.61 -4.59
CA GLY A 284 19.54 41.94 -4.20
C GLY A 284 20.67 41.55 -5.15
N MET A 285 20.53 41.77 -6.44
CA MET A 285 21.67 42.04 -7.31
C MET A 285 21.35 43.24 -8.18
N ASN A 286 21.82 44.38 -7.76
CA ASN A 286 21.95 45.54 -8.65
C ASN A 286 23.01 45.18 -9.71
N PHE A 287 22.57 44.60 -10.81
CA PHE A 287 23.34 44.55 -12.04
C PHE A 287 23.01 45.79 -12.86
N ALA A 288 23.43 46.95 -12.39
CA ALA A 288 23.71 48.09 -13.24
C ALA A 288 25.20 48.42 -13.03
N PRO A 289 26.07 48.20 -14.02
CA PRO A 289 27.40 48.75 -13.94
C PRO A 289 27.23 50.28 -13.93
N GLU A 290 27.78 50.95 -12.92
CA GLU A 290 27.95 52.39 -12.93
C GLU A 290 28.72 52.77 -14.19
N ILE A 291 28.12 53.62 -15.01
CA ILE A 291 28.78 54.25 -16.15
C ILE A 291 29.66 55.35 -15.55
N PRO A 292 30.99 55.29 -15.65
CA PRO A 292 31.82 56.42 -15.21
C PRO A 292 31.61 57.57 -16.15
N ASP A 293 31.45 58.80 -15.58
CA ASP A 293 31.42 60.07 -16.27
C ASP A 293 32.72 60.33 -17.02
#